data_6666dbdc0b456c43d34f03882e5945cb
#
_entry.id   6666dbdc0b456c43d34f03882e5945cb
#
_cell.length_a   1.000
_cell.length_b   1.000
_cell.length_c   1.000
_cell.angle_alpha   90.00
_cell.angle_beta   90.00
_cell.angle_gamma   90.00
#
_symmetry.space_group_name_H-M   'P 1'
#
loop_
_entity.id
_entity.type
_entity.pdbx_description
1 polymer ?
#
loop_
_entity_poly.entity_id
_entity_poly.type
_entity_poly.pdbx_seq_one_letter_code
_entity_poly.pdbx_strand_id
1 'polypeptide(L)'
;MAKRMTKDEMLRRVARFRDLRPSTQAFVDTRLPEHQREIFNVIGRGVTEDPALTPAITDARDFNVTYVAAEPGKGAALHAHPTVEVFIALSGRWAVYWNDEGDEEVVLGPWDVVSVPPGVMRGFRNAGTERGYLMAVLGGTDAGKVGWAKSVLERAAATGLALDAQGNLIDVRH
;
A
#
# COMPACT_ATOMS: atom_id res chain seq x y z
N MET A 1 -5.12 -33.90 14.57
CA MET A 1 -4.56 -33.20 15.76
C MET A 1 -4.26 -31.76 15.41
N ALA A 2 -4.50 -30.83 16.35
CA ALA A 2 -4.12 -29.42 16.15
C ALA A 2 -2.58 -29.30 16.06
N LYS A 3 -2.09 -28.43 15.17
CA LYS A 3 -0.66 -28.15 15.05
C LYS A 3 -0.15 -27.45 16.31
N ARG A 4 0.89 -28.00 16.93
CA ARG A 4 1.59 -27.34 18.05
C ARG A 4 2.70 -26.45 17.50
N MET A 5 2.92 -25.32 18.16
CA MET A 5 4.01 -24.38 17.87
C MET A 5 4.72 -24.06 19.18
N THR A 6 6.02 -23.90 19.12
CA THR A 6 6.81 -23.37 20.23
C THR A 6 6.64 -21.86 20.34
N LYS A 7 7.05 -21.28 21.48
CA LYS A 7 7.07 -19.84 21.67
C LYS A 7 7.96 -19.15 20.62
N ASP A 8 9.14 -19.70 20.33
CA ASP A 8 10.08 -19.13 19.38
C ASP A 8 9.56 -19.18 17.93
N GLU A 9 8.86 -20.25 17.55
CA GLU A 9 8.18 -20.31 16.25
C GLU A 9 7.09 -19.25 16.13
N MET A 10 6.32 -19.01 17.19
CA MET A 10 5.29 -17.98 17.20
C MET A 10 5.91 -16.57 17.19
N LEU A 11 7.00 -16.33 17.92
CA LEU A 11 7.67 -15.03 17.97
C LEU A 11 8.22 -14.60 16.60
N ARG A 12 8.65 -15.53 15.75
CA ARG A 12 9.03 -15.23 14.35
C ARG A 12 7.87 -14.76 13.46
N ARG A 13 6.64 -14.87 13.96
CA ARG A 13 5.40 -14.41 13.32
C ARG A 13 4.83 -13.16 14.00
N VAL A 14 5.63 -12.48 14.78
CA VAL A 14 5.26 -11.22 15.44
C VAL A 14 6.06 -10.08 14.79
N ALA A 15 5.37 -9.15 14.15
CA ALA A 15 5.95 -7.89 13.72
C ALA A 15 5.69 -6.81 14.78
N ARG A 16 6.73 -6.10 15.18
CA ARG A 16 6.59 -4.96 16.09
C ARG A 16 6.77 -3.68 15.29
N PHE A 17 5.83 -2.78 15.37
CA PHE A 17 5.84 -1.54 14.59
C PHE A 17 7.17 -0.78 14.71
N ARG A 18 7.71 -0.66 15.93
CA ARG A 18 8.99 0.01 16.21
C ARG A 18 10.20 -0.58 15.46
N ASP A 19 10.10 -1.84 15.04
CA ASP A 19 11.18 -2.57 14.36
C ASP A 19 11.01 -2.57 12.83
N LEU A 20 9.86 -2.10 12.32
CA LEU A 20 9.58 -2.00 10.90
C LEU A 20 10.45 -0.91 10.25
N ARG A 21 10.83 -1.14 9.01
CA ARG A 21 11.57 -0.17 8.19
C ARG A 21 10.70 0.23 7.02
N PRO A 22 10.28 1.51 6.93
CA PRO A 22 9.47 1.97 5.80
C PRO A 22 10.31 2.17 4.55
N SER A 23 9.66 2.02 3.39
CA SER A 23 10.13 2.59 2.13
C SER A 23 9.34 3.86 1.81
N THR A 24 10.04 4.91 1.41
CA THR A 24 9.46 6.14 0.88
C THR A 24 9.37 6.12 -0.64
N GLN A 25 9.88 5.08 -1.29
CA GLN A 25 9.90 4.90 -2.75
C GLN A 25 9.46 3.47 -3.11
N ALA A 26 8.35 3.03 -2.52
CA ALA A 26 7.81 1.69 -2.74
C ALA A 26 7.01 1.56 -4.04
N PHE A 27 6.59 2.68 -4.64
CA PHE A 27 5.70 2.73 -5.80
C PHE A 27 6.09 3.84 -6.76
N VAL A 28 5.68 3.70 -8.02
CA VAL A 28 6.03 4.65 -9.10
C VAL A 28 5.50 6.07 -8.87
N ASP A 29 4.40 6.22 -8.13
CA ASP A 29 3.79 7.52 -7.83
C ASP A 29 4.46 8.30 -6.70
N THR A 30 5.40 7.70 -5.95
CA THR A 30 5.93 8.28 -4.69
C THR A 30 6.78 9.53 -4.86
N ARG A 31 7.24 9.85 -6.07
CA ARG A 31 7.91 11.14 -6.35
C ARG A 31 6.95 12.28 -6.68
N LEU A 32 5.68 11.99 -6.89
CA LEU A 32 4.65 13.02 -7.03
C LEU A 32 4.38 13.61 -5.64
N PRO A 33 4.44 14.95 -5.45
CA PRO A 33 4.39 15.54 -4.11
C PRO A 33 3.17 15.16 -3.29
N GLU A 34 2.00 15.02 -3.92
CA GLU A 34 0.73 14.64 -3.29
C GLU A 34 0.65 13.14 -2.99
N HIS A 35 1.59 12.33 -3.50
CA HIS A 35 1.59 10.87 -3.32
C HIS A 35 2.76 10.36 -2.47
N GLN A 36 3.52 11.26 -1.87
CA GLN A 36 4.58 10.91 -0.93
C GLN A 36 4.00 10.26 0.33
N ARG A 37 4.49 9.06 0.64
CA ARG A 37 4.08 8.30 1.81
C ARG A 37 5.13 7.28 2.20
N GLU A 38 5.00 6.73 3.40
CA GLU A 38 5.83 5.62 3.87
C GLU A 38 5.03 4.32 3.83
N ILE A 39 5.65 3.27 3.35
CA ILE A 39 5.09 1.93 3.21
C ILE A 39 5.85 0.97 4.10
N PHE A 40 5.13 0.28 4.99
CA PHE A 40 5.67 -0.75 5.87
C PHE A 40 5.07 -2.09 5.49
N ASN A 41 5.82 -2.97 4.82
CA ASN A 41 5.36 -4.32 4.55
C ASN A 41 5.43 -5.16 5.82
N VAL A 42 4.28 -5.57 6.33
CA VAL A 42 4.14 -6.28 7.60
C VAL A 42 4.07 -7.79 7.39
N ILE A 43 3.08 -8.23 6.60
CA ILE A 43 2.88 -9.65 6.25
C ILE A 43 2.83 -9.75 4.73
N GLY A 44 3.76 -10.51 4.16
CA GLY A 44 3.88 -10.66 2.73
C GLY A 44 4.38 -9.41 2.00
N ARG A 45 4.74 -9.57 0.74
CA ARG A 45 5.28 -8.50 -0.09
C ARG A 45 4.22 -7.48 -0.52
N GLY A 46 2.93 -7.87 -0.51
CA GLY A 46 1.87 -7.06 -1.07
C GLY A 46 2.07 -6.82 -2.57
N VAL A 47 1.79 -5.61 -3.00
CA VAL A 47 1.93 -5.14 -4.41
C VAL A 47 3.10 -4.19 -4.59
N THR A 48 4.04 -4.17 -3.65
CA THR A 48 5.23 -3.30 -3.69
C THR A 48 6.02 -3.48 -4.98
N GLU A 49 6.37 -2.37 -5.61
CA GLU A 49 7.20 -2.31 -6.83
C GLU A 49 8.70 -2.21 -6.53
N ASP A 50 9.05 -1.87 -5.28
CA ASP A 50 10.43 -1.88 -4.79
C ASP A 50 10.88 -3.31 -4.46
N PRO A 51 11.79 -3.92 -5.24
CA PRO A 51 12.25 -5.28 -5.00
C PRO A 51 13.09 -5.41 -3.72
N ALA A 52 13.61 -4.31 -3.16
CA ALA A 52 14.41 -4.30 -1.95
C ALA A 52 13.56 -4.27 -0.67
N LEU A 53 12.28 -3.91 -0.75
CA LEU A 53 11.41 -3.83 0.40
C LEU A 53 10.96 -5.24 0.86
N THR A 54 11.51 -5.68 1.98
CA THR A 54 11.24 -7.00 2.55
C THR A 54 10.18 -6.92 3.66
N PRO A 55 9.15 -7.79 3.67
CA PRO A 55 8.18 -7.82 4.75
C PRO A 55 8.77 -8.37 6.05
N ALA A 56 8.23 -7.92 7.19
CA ALA A 56 8.62 -8.43 8.50
C ALA A 56 8.25 -9.91 8.70
N ILE A 57 7.11 -10.33 8.13
CA ILE A 57 6.64 -11.72 8.13
C ILE A 57 6.51 -12.16 6.67
N THR A 58 7.40 -13.05 6.24
CA THR A 58 7.47 -13.51 4.84
C THR A 58 6.48 -14.64 4.51
N ASP A 59 6.05 -15.42 5.51
CA ASP A 59 5.10 -16.52 5.33
C ASP A 59 3.66 -15.97 5.27
N ALA A 60 3.33 -15.33 4.15
CA ALA A 60 1.99 -14.85 3.84
C ALA A 60 1.19 -15.95 3.12
N ARG A 61 -0.05 -16.16 3.57
CA ARG A 61 -1.00 -17.08 2.93
C ARG A 61 -2.37 -16.41 2.88
N ASP A 62 -2.93 -16.36 1.68
CA ASP A 62 -4.27 -15.88 1.40
C ASP A 62 -4.53 -14.38 1.65
N PHE A 63 -3.58 -13.66 2.25
CA PHE A 63 -3.63 -12.22 2.42
C PHE A 63 -2.24 -11.62 2.66
N ASN A 64 -2.12 -10.29 2.44
CA ASN A 64 -0.96 -9.48 2.76
C ASN A 64 -1.39 -8.30 3.64
N VAL A 65 -0.50 -7.79 4.47
CA VAL A 65 -0.75 -6.63 5.34
C VAL A 65 0.34 -5.60 5.17
N THR A 66 -0.07 -4.37 4.88
CA THR A 66 0.82 -3.21 4.74
C THR A 66 0.30 -2.07 5.61
N TYR A 67 1.19 -1.37 6.32
CA TYR A 67 0.84 -0.08 6.91
C TYR A 67 1.32 1.05 5.99
N VAL A 68 0.52 2.08 5.92
CA VAL A 68 0.82 3.32 5.22
C VAL A 68 0.82 4.46 6.23
N ALA A 69 1.84 5.30 6.18
CA ALA A 69 1.84 6.57 6.89
C ALA A 69 1.98 7.73 5.91
N ALA A 70 1.16 8.76 6.08
CA ALA A 70 1.22 9.94 5.22
C ALA A 70 0.90 11.22 5.97
N GLU A 71 1.52 12.31 5.53
CA GLU A 71 1.21 13.65 5.97
C GLU A 71 -0.15 14.13 5.39
N PRO A 72 -0.77 15.18 5.95
CA PRO A 72 -2.02 15.73 5.44
C PRO A 72 -1.98 15.99 3.92
N GLY A 73 -3.05 15.61 3.23
CA GLY A 73 -3.22 15.75 1.79
C GLY A 73 -2.47 14.71 0.95
N LYS A 74 -1.62 13.87 1.54
CA LYS A 74 -0.80 12.89 0.83
C LYS A 74 -1.39 11.49 0.89
N GLY A 75 -1.09 10.66 -0.13
CA GLY A 75 -1.61 9.30 -0.22
C GLY A 75 -1.24 8.60 -1.52
N ALA A 76 -2.05 7.67 -1.98
CA ALA A 76 -1.84 6.92 -3.22
C ALA A 76 -2.67 7.47 -4.38
N ALA A 77 -2.06 7.54 -5.57
CA ALA A 77 -2.75 7.86 -6.81
C ALA A 77 -3.76 6.76 -7.23
N LEU A 78 -4.60 7.06 -8.22
CA LEU A 78 -5.56 6.10 -8.79
C LEU A 78 -4.86 4.87 -9.38
N HIS A 79 -5.26 3.70 -8.87
CA HIS A 79 -4.74 2.41 -9.26
C HIS A 79 -5.78 1.30 -9.02
N ALA A 80 -5.56 0.13 -9.60
CA ALA A 80 -6.38 -1.05 -9.39
C ALA A 80 -5.53 -2.26 -9.01
N HIS A 81 -6.16 -3.24 -8.37
CA HIS A 81 -5.57 -4.54 -8.06
C HIS A 81 -6.45 -5.68 -8.60
N PRO A 82 -5.86 -6.84 -8.96
CA PRO A 82 -6.61 -8.02 -9.35
C PRO A 82 -7.28 -8.72 -8.15
N THR A 83 -6.94 -8.33 -6.92
CA THR A 83 -7.48 -8.88 -5.68
C THR A 83 -8.27 -7.84 -4.90
N VAL A 84 -9.08 -8.28 -3.94
CA VAL A 84 -9.75 -7.38 -2.99
C VAL A 84 -8.72 -6.64 -2.14
N GLU A 85 -8.99 -5.37 -1.86
CA GLU A 85 -8.22 -4.58 -0.91
C GLU A 85 -9.12 -3.98 0.15
N VAL A 86 -8.71 -4.11 1.40
CA VAL A 86 -9.42 -3.56 2.55
C VAL A 86 -8.56 -2.46 3.17
N PHE A 87 -9.13 -1.28 3.37
CA PHE A 87 -8.49 -0.21 4.12
C PHE A 87 -9.14 -0.06 5.49
N ILE A 88 -8.29 0.08 6.50
CA ILE A 88 -8.68 0.33 7.89
C ILE A 88 -7.92 1.55 8.37
N ALA A 89 -8.63 2.64 8.68
CA ALA A 89 -8.01 3.82 9.26
C ALA A 89 -7.55 3.51 10.69
N LEU A 90 -6.26 3.49 10.95
CA LEU A 90 -5.72 3.25 12.29
C LEU A 90 -5.68 4.54 13.12
N SER A 91 -5.34 5.66 12.47
CA SER A 91 -5.36 7.00 13.07
C SER A 91 -5.56 8.06 11.99
N GLY A 92 -6.03 9.24 12.40
CA GLY A 92 -6.32 10.33 11.50
C GLY A 92 -7.62 10.12 10.73
N ARG A 93 -7.78 10.82 9.62
CA ARG A 93 -8.92 10.72 8.71
C ARG A 93 -8.40 10.40 7.32
N TRP A 94 -9.05 9.48 6.62
CA TRP A 94 -8.62 9.02 5.31
C TRP A 94 -9.75 9.11 4.31
N ALA A 95 -9.57 9.89 3.25
CA ALA A 95 -10.44 9.84 2.10
C ALA A 95 -9.99 8.70 1.20
N VAL A 96 -10.92 7.81 0.87
CA VAL A 96 -10.77 6.79 -0.17
C VAL A 96 -11.66 7.21 -1.32
N TYR A 97 -11.06 7.38 -2.50
CA TYR A 97 -11.76 7.82 -3.71
C TYR A 97 -11.64 6.73 -4.78
N TRP A 98 -12.65 6.62 -5.66
CA TRP A 98 -12.72 5.54 -6.64
C TRP A 98 -13.35 5.99 -7.96
N ASN A 99 -13.49 5.07 -8.89
CA ASN A 99 -13.77 5.20 -10.32
C ASN A 99 -12.56 5.70 -11.12
N ASP A 100 -12.67 5.69 -12.45
CA ASP A 100 -11.57 6.04 -13.34
C ASP A 100 -11.10 7.48 -13.19
N GLU A 101 -12.00 8.38 -12.81
CA GLU A 101 -11.71 9.81 -12.57
C GLU A 101 -11.49 10.13 -11.08
N GLY A 102 -11.77 9.19 -10.18
CA GLY A 102 -11.72 9.43 -8.73
C GLY A 102 -12.76 10.43 -8.25
N ASP A 103 -13.93 10.43 -8.89
CA ASP A 103 -15.00 11.40 -8.71
C ASP A 103 -15.94 11.10 -7.53
N GLU A 104 -15.83 9.90 -6.98
CA GLU A 104 -16.55 9.50 -5.79
C GLU A 104 -15.58 9.28 -4.62
N GLU A 105 -15.96 9.65 -3.41
CA GLU A 105 -15.13 9.42 -2.24
C GLU A 105 -15.92 9.17 -0.95
N VAL A 106 -15.27 8.50 -0.01
CA VAL A 106 -15.72 8.35 1.37
C VAL A 106 -14.59 8.71 2.33
N VAL A 107 -14.92 9.36 3.44
CA VAL A 107 -13.95 9.68 4.48
C VAL A 107 -14.10 8.71 5.65
N LEU A 108 -13.03 7.99 5.96
CA LEU A 108 -12.92 7.07 7.09
C LEU A 108 -12.32 7.80 8.29
N GLY A 109 -12.94 7.63 9.47
CA GLY A 109 -12.35 7.95 10.76
C GLY A 109 -11.63 6.74 11.36
N PRO A 110 -10.96 6.89 12.53
CA PRO A 110 -10.26 5.79 13.17
C PRO A 110 -11.16 4.56 13.37
N TRP A 111 -10.65 3.40 12.97
CA TRP A 111 -11.29 2.09 13.00
C TRP A 111 -12.41 1.86 11.97
N ASP A 112 -12.74 2.86 11.15
CA ASP A 112 -13.61 2.63 10.00
C ASP A 112 -12.90 1.75 8.97
N VAL A 113 -13.70 0.97 8.23
CA VAL A 113 -13.24 -0.02 7.26
C VAL A 113 -13.96 0.18 5.93
N VAL A 114 -13.22 0.10 4.84
CA VAL A 114 -13.78 -0.03 3.49
C VAL A 114 -13.15 -1.22 2.78
N SER A 115 -13.97 -1.98 2.06
CA SER A 115 -13.52 -3.08 1.20
C SER A 115 -13.73 -2.69 -0.26
N VAL A 116 -12.64 -2.60 -1.01
CA VAL A 116 -12.64 -2.26 -2.43
C VAL A 116 -12.59 -3.54 -3.26
N PRO A 117 -13.57 -3.78 -4.13
CA PRO A 117 -13.60 -4.97 -4.98
C PRO A 117 -12.41 -5.01 -5.95
N PRO A 118 -12.04 -6.22 -6.44
CA PRO A 118 -11.06 -6.37 -7.51
C PRO A 118 -11.40 -5.53 -8.74
N GLY A 119 -10.38 -4.94 -9.36
CA GLY A 119 -10.51 -4.20 -10.63
C GLY A 119 -11.08 -2.78 -10.51
N VAL A 120 -11.61 -2.38 -9.36
CA VAL A 120 -12.05 -1.00 -9.15
C VAL A 120 -10.84 -0.09 -9.02
N MET A 121 -10.78 0.98 -9.83
CA MET A 121 -9.79 2.04 -9.67
C MET A 121 -10.05 2.76 -8.34
N ARG A 122 -9.01 2.90 -7.52
CA ARG A 122 -9.08 3.63 -6.23
C ARG A 122 -7.78 4.35 -5.94
N GLY A 123 -7.89 5.33 -5.08
CA GLY A 123 -6.78 6.01 -4.43
C GLY A 123 -7.19 6.38 -3.02
N PHE A 124 -6.26 6.92 -2.26
CA PHE A 124 -6.55 7.41 -0.92
C PHE A 124 -5.64 8.58 -0.57
N ARG A 125 -6.07 9.41 0.36
CA ARG A 125 -5.26 10.49 0.93
C ARG A 125 -5.58 10.70 2.41
N ASN A 126 -4.60 11.15 3.15
CA ASN A 126 -4.83 11.64 4.50
C ASN A 126 -5.65 12.94 4.43
N ALA A 127 -6.90 12.88 4.85
CA ALA A 127 -7.83 14.01 4.89
C ALA A 127 -7.87 14.70 6.28
N GLY A 128 -6.95 14.30 7.17
CA GLY A 128 -6.78 14.91 8.50
C GLY A 128 -5.80 16.09 8.47
N THR A 129 -5.50 16.60 9.67
CA THR A 129 -4.60 17.74 9.90
C THR A 129 -3.23 17.34 10.43
N GLU A 130 -3.04 16.05 10.74
CA GLU A 130 -1.81 15.48 11.27
C GLU A 130 -1.45 14.22 10.49
N ARG A 131 -0.20 13.76 10.65
CA ARG A 131 0.26 12.48 10.12
C ARG A 131 -0.68 11.35 10.58
N GLY A 132 -1.17 10.57 9.63
CA GLY A 132 -2.09 9.46 9.87
C GLY A 132 -1.50 8.11 9.46
N TYR A 133 -2.10 7.05 10.01
CA TYR A 133 -1.77 5.66 9.68
C TYR A 133 -3.00 4.93 9.13
N LEU A 134 -2.79 4.25 8.02
CA LEU A 134 -3.78 3.41 7.34
C LEU A 134 -3.24 1.98 7.27
N MET A 135 -4.07 0.98 7.50
CA MET A 135 -3.73 -0.41 7.24
C MET A 135 -4.42 -0.84 5.94
N ALA A 136 -3.64 -1.42 5.04
CA ALA A 136 -4.15 -2.09 3.85
C ALA A 136 -3.99 -3.61 4.00
N VAL A 137 -5.06 -4.35 3.70
CA VAL A 137 -5.07 -5.80 3.61
C VAL A 137 -5.42 -6.18 2.17
N LEU A 138 -4.52 -6.88 1.50
CA LEU A 138 -4.69 -7.37 0.14
C LEU A 138 -4.99 -8.86 0.16
N GLY A 139 -6.01 -9.28 -0.54
CA GLY A 139 -6.36 -10.70 -0.69
C GLY A 139 -5.33 -11.46 -1.53
N GLY A 140 -5.27 -12.77 -1.33
CA GLY A 140 -4.39 -13.68 -2.04
C GLY A 140 -2.97 -13.78 -1.45
N THR A 141 -2.35 -14.92 -1.65
CA THR A 141 -0.92 -15.15 -1.32
C THR A 141 -0.03 -14.29 -2.21
N ASP A 142 -0.37 -14.20 -3.50
CA ASP A 142 0.16 -13.23 -4.47
C ASP A 142 -0.92 -12.18 -4.71
N ALA A 143 -0.67 -10.95 -4.30
CA ALA A 143 -1.60 -9.84 -4.48
C ALA A 143 -1.56 -9.25 -5.90
N GLY A 144 -0.69 -9.76 -6.78
CA GLY A 144 -0.53 -9.30 -8.15
C GLY A 144 0.24 -8.00 -8.28
N LYS A 145 0.09 -7.34 -9.43
CA LYS A 145 0.71 -6.06 -9.74
C LYS A 145 -0.29 -4.91 -9.62
N VAL A 146 0.23 -3.71 -9.43
CA VAL A 146 -0.57 -2.48 -9.46
C VAL A 146 -0.90 -2.11 -10.90
N GLY A 147 -2.19 -1.90 -11.17
CA GLY A 147 -2.68 -1.31 -12.42
C GLY A 147 -2.87 0.19 -12.24
N TRP A 148 -1.89 1.00 -12.60
CA TRP A 148 -1.95 2.45 -12.49
C TRP A 148 -2.81 3.10 -13.58
N ALA A 149 -3.50 4.19 -13.24
CA ALA A 149 -4.08 5.07 -14.25
C ALA A 149 -2.98 5.60 -15.18
N LYS A 150 -3.28 5.72 -16.48
CA LYS A 150 -2.30 6.15 -17.50
C LYS A 150 -1.67 7.52 -17.15
N SER A 151 -2.49 8.46 -16.72
CA SER A 151 -2.04 9.79 -16.30
C SER A 151 -1.04 9.77 -15.14
N VAL A 152 -1.17 8.79 -14.24
CA VAL A 152 -0.22 8.60 -13.13
C VAL A 152 1.13 8.13 -13.65
N LEU A 153 1.16 7.15 -14.56
CA LEU A 153 2.41 6.68 -15.17
C LEU A 153 3.12 7.78 -15.98
N GLU A 154 2.39 8.58 -16.75
CA GLU A 154 2.93 9.72 -17.50
C GLU A 154 3.56 10.77 -16.57
N ARG A 155 2.89 11.13 -15.49
CA ARG A 155 3.41 12.07 -14.49
C ARG A 155 4.61 11.50 -13.73
N ALA A 156 4.57 10.23 -13.36
CA ALA A 156 5.68 9.55 -12.69
C ALA A 156 6.93 9.51 -13.56
N ALA A 157 6.79 9.19 -14.84
CA ALA A 157 7.90 9.19 -15.80
C ALA A 157 8.60 10.56 -15.88
N ALA A 158 7.85 11.67 -15.80
CA ALA A 158 8.41 13.01 -15.74
C ALA A 158 9.27 13.27 -14.50
N THR A 159 9.10 12.48 -13.42
CA THR A 159 9.94 12.52 -12.20
C THR A 159 11.18 11.63 -12.29
N GLY A 160 11.32 10.87 -13.37
CA GLY A 160 12.39 9.88 -13.57
C GLY A 160 12.09 8.52 -12.91
N LEU A 161 10.88 8.26 -12.46
CA LEU A 161 10.45 6.92 -12.03
C LEU A 161 9.64 6.23 -13.12
N ALA A 162 9.96 4.98 -13.39
CA ALA A 162 9.24 4.10 -14.31
C ALA A 162 9.18 2.68 -13.77
N LEU A 163 8.44 1.83 -14.46
CA LEU A 163 8.39 0.39 -14.18
C LEU A 163 9.07 -0.38 -15.30
N ASP A 164 9.85 -1.40 -14.96
CA ASP A 164 10.38 -2.35 -15.92
C ASP A 164 9.29 -3.32 -16.43
N ALA A 165 9.63 -4.20 -17.37
CA ALA A 165 8.71 -5.18 -17.93
C ALA A 165 8.16 -6.17 -16.87
N GLN A 166 8.85 -6.34 -15.76
CA GLN A 166 8.43 -7.17 -14.63
C GLN A 166 7.56 -6.39 -13.61
N GLY A 167 7.41 -5.06 -13.79
CA GLY A 167 6.67 -4.17 -12.89
C GLY A 167 7.47 -3.78 -11.66
N ASN A 168 8.80 -3.86 -11.70
CA ASN A 168 9.65 -3.34 -10.66
C ASN A 168 9.99 -1.88 -10.93
N LEU A 169 10.14 -1.13 -9.85
CA LEU A 169 10.50 0.29 -9.91
C LEU A 169 11.93 0.47 -10.42
N ILE A 170 12.10 1.36 -11.39
CA ILE A 170 13.40 1.78 -11.91
C ILE A 170 13.53 3.30 -11.91
N ASP A 171 14.73 3.79 -11.61
CA ASP A 171 15.08 5.21 -11.74
C ASP A 171 15.74 5.41 -13.11
N VAL A 172 15.11 6.21 -13.98
CA VAL A 172 15.58 6.49 -15.33
C VAL A 172 16.24 7.87 -15.48
N ARG A 173 16.53 8.54 -14.36
CA ARG A 173 17.34 9.76 -14.38
C ARG A 173 18.79 9.40 -14.63
N HIS A 174 19.34 10.00 -15.65
CA HIS A 174 20.76 9.92 -16.02
C HIS A 174 21.52 11.11 -15.46
#